data_96ee58e4c22f047f6e319955df3e9898
#
_entry.id   96ee58e4c22f047f6e319955df3e9898
#
_cell.length_a   1.000
_cell.length_b   1.000
_cell.length_c   1.000
_cell.angle_alpha   90.00
_cell.angle_beta   90.00
_cell.angle_gamma   90.00
#
_symmetry.space_group_name_H-M   'P 1'
#
loop_
_entity.id
_entity.type
_entity.pdbx_description
1 polymer ?
#
loop_
_entity_poly.entity_id
_entity_poly.type
_entity_poly.pdbx_seq_one_letter_code
_entity_poly.pdbx_strand_id
1 'polypeptide(L)'
;MMFHWLLSWIPKNLNKAIKTYINKTLERVVMEKFSKLKSDISSKIMTDTYPRDCEDITESKSGIYRIYPSDIRGFETYCEKNIEEGGWLVFQRRQDGSVDFYRNWTDYKNGFGDLTGEFWLGNSKIHEITTKDEYELYILMEDLEGEQRYARYKTFYVGDVQSKFTLQVGGYSGNAGNSLDTGSHNGQPFSTLDRDSSSNCPKQYKGAWWYKNCHNSNLNGLYLNGSHKSFADGIEWQHWKGYNYSLKRHK
;
A
#
# COMPACT_ATOMS: atom_id res chain seq x y z
N MET A 1 41.67 -20.04 -7.36
CA MET A 1 42.98 -19.86 -8.06
C MET A 1 43.39 -18.40 -8.25
N MET A 2 42.48 -17.45 -8.41
CA MET A 2 42.79 -16.00 -8.64
C MET A 2 43.43 -15.28 -7.44
N PHE A 3 43.16 -15.68 -6.22
CA PHE A 3 43.71 -15.06 -5.00
C PHE A 3 45.19 -15.34 -4.73
N HIS A 4 45.71 -16.45 -5.26
CA HIS A 4 47.10 -16.83 -5.02
C HIS A 4 48.09 -15.97 -5.83
N TRP A 5 47.66 -15.43 -6.97
CA TRP A 5 48.47 -14.58 -7.84
C TRP A 5 48.65 -13.14 -7.31
N LEU A 6 47.62 -12.58 -6.71
CA LEU A 6 47.69 -11.22 -6.14
C LEU A 6 48.65 -11.12 -4.95
N LEU A 7 48.82 -12.20 -4.20
CA LEU A 7 49.73 -12.24 -3.04
C LEU A 7 51.19 -12.39 -3.41
N SER A 8 51.54 -12.85 -4.60
CA SER A 8 52.93 -13.00 -5.07
C SER A 8 53.61 -11.66 -5.39
N TRP A 9 52.86 -10.58 -5.55
CA TRP A 9 53.39 -9.22 -5.82
C TRP A 9 53.68 -8.41 -4.54
N ILE A 10 53.34 -8.91 -3.36
CA ILE A 10 53.63 -8.23 -2.11
C ILE A 10 55.13 -8.44 -1.75
N PRO A 11 55.90 -7.38 -1.53
CA PRO A 11 57.32 -7.50 -1.19
C PRO A 11 57.51 -8.43 0.02
N LYS A 12 58.52 -9.31 -0.05
CA LYS A 12 58.82 -10.32 0.98
C LYS A 12 59.07 -9.75 2.37
N ASN A 13 59.48 -8.48 2.42
CA ASN A 13 59.80 -7.75 3.66
C ASN A 13 58.58 -7.02 4.29
N LEU A 14 57.37 -7.15 3.73
CA LEU A 14 56.20 -6.50 4.28
C LEU A 14 55.83 -7.13 5.63
N ASN A 15 55.64 -6.29 6.62
CA ASN A 15 55.27 -6.73 7.95
C ASN A 15 54.01 -7.61 7.94
N LYS A 16 54.01 -8.70 8.70
CA LYS A 16 52.91 -9.67 8.82
C LYS A 16 51.57 -8.99 9.16
N ALA A 17 51.61 -7.93 9.97
CA ALA A 17 50.40 -7.16 10.32
C ALA A 17 49.78 -6.45 9.11
N ILE A 18 50.61 -5.87 8.23
CA ILE A 18 50.16 -5.18 7.01
C ILE A 18 49.57 -6.18 6.02
N LYS A 19 50.21 -7.34 5.85
CA LYS A 19 49.64 -8.44 5.02
C LYS A 19 48.28 -8.92 5.51
N THR A 20 48.16 -9.10 6.82
CA THR A 20 46.90 -9.49 7.43
C THR A 20 45.81 -8.43 7.25
N TYR A 21 46.13 -7.16 7.40
CA TYR A 21 45.21 -6.04 7.17
C TYR A 21 44.76 -5.98 5.72
N ILE A 22 45.69 -6.09 4.76
CA ILE A 22 45.37 -6.07 3.31
C ILE A 22 44.45 -7.24 2.97
N ASN A 23 44.74 -8.46 3.45
CA ASN A 23 43.90 -9.63 3.18
C ASN A 23 42.45 -9.46 3.76
N LYS A 24 42.33 -9.02 5.01
CA LYS A 24 40.99 -8.77 5.60
C LYS A 24 40.20 -7.70 4.85
N THR A 25 40.92 -6.64 4.39
CA THR A 25 40.29 -5.55 3.63
C THR A 25 39.81 -6.04 2.26
N LEU A 26 40.66 -6.81 1.55
CA LEU A 26 40.31 -7.42 0.26
C LEU A 26 39.14 -8.40 0.39
N GLU A 27 39.18 -9.28 1.40
CA GLU A 27 38.09 -10.20 1.68
C GLU A 27 36.75 -9.45 1.92
N ARG A 28 36.77 -8.41 2.75
CA ARG A 28 35.58 -7.59 3.01
C ARG A 28 35.04 -6.96 1.73
N VAL A 29 35.89 -6.30 0.93
CA VAL A 29 35.49 -5.64 -0.33
C VAL A 29 34.95 -6.64 -1.34
N VAL A 30 35.58 -7.82 -1.45
CA VAL A 30 35.12 -8.88 -2.34
C VAL A 30 33.77 -9.42 -1.88
N MET A 31 33.58 -9.65 -0.58
CA MET A 31 32.30 -10.13 -0.04
C MET A 31 31.18 -9.12 -0.21
N GLU A 32 31.47 -7.81 0.01
CA GLU A 32 30.50 -6.74 -0.23
C GLU A 32 30.09 -6.67 -1.71
N LYS A 33 31.04 -6.71 -2.65
CA LYS A 33 30.74 -6.74 -4.10
C LYS A 33 30.00 -8.00 -4.52
N PHE A 34 30.37 -9.15 -3.98
CA PHE A 34 29.69 -10.40 -4.28
C PHE A 34 28.27 -10.44 -3.75
N SER A 35 28.05 -9.94 -2.54
CA SER A 35 26.71 -9.78 -1.94
C SER A 35 25.84 -8.85 -2.79
N LYS A 36 26.39 -7.71 -3.22
CA LYS A 36 25.69 -6.77 -4.09
C LYS A 36 25.34 -7.41 -5.45
N LEU A 37 26.30 -8.08 -6.10
CA LEU A 37 26.06 -8.74 -7.38
C LEU A 37 24.99 -9.86 -7.26
N LYS A 38 25.03 -10.63 -6.18
CA LYS A 38 24.01 -11.65 -5.89
C LYS A 38 22.64 -11.03 -5.72
N SER A 39 22.55 -9.89 -5.00
CA SER A 39 21.31 -9.12 -4.84
C SER A 39 20.80 -8.60 -6.18
N ASP A 40 21.67 -8.01 -6.99
CA ASP A 40 21.30 -7.44 -8.30
C ASP A 40 20.82 -8.54 -9.28
N ILE A 41 21.49 -9.69 -9.32
CA ILE A 41 21.07 -10.85 -10.15
C ILE A 41 19.73 -11.40 -9.64
N SER A 42 19.57 -11.58 -8.34
CA SER A 42 18.30 -12.05 -7.77
C SER A 42 17.15 -11.09 -8.07
N SER A 43 17.37 -9.80 -7.90
CA SER A 43 16.42 -8.74 -8.24
C SER A 43 16.03 -8.80 -9.72
N LYS A 44 17.01 -8.91 -10.63
CA LYS A 44 16.75 -8.96 -12.06
C LYS A 44 16.00 -10.22 -12.49
N ILE A 45 16.35 -11.39 -11.93
CA ILE A 45 15.59 -12.64 -12.18
C ILE A 45 14.16 -12.49 -11.67
N MET A 46 13.93 -11.86 -10.52
CA MET A 46 12.58 -11.63 -9.99
C MET A 46 11.74 -10.76 -10.93
N THR A 47 12.28 -9.63 -11.39
CA THR A 47 11.55 -8.71 -12.29
C THR A 47 11.21 -9.33 -13.64
N ASP A 48 12.06 -10.24 -14.15
CA ASP A 48 11.86 -10.88 -15.45
C ASP A 48 10.95 -12.13 -15.39
N THR A 49 10.67 -12.68 -14.20
CA THR A 49 10.00 -13.98 -14.04
C THR A 49 8.66 -13.88 -13.31
N TYR A 50 8.48 -12.91 -12.41
CA TYR A 50 7.32 -12.83 -11.54
C TYR A 50 6.61 -11.48 -11.66
N PRO A 51 5.27 -11.43 -11.73
CA PRO A 51 4.51 -10.19 -11.76
C PRO A 51 4.72 -9.41 -10.44
N ARG A 52 5.09 -8.14 -10.53
CA ARG A 52 5.32 -7.27 -9.36
C ARG A 52 4.03 -6.67 -8.83
N ASP A 53 3.09 -6.42 -9.76
CA ASP A 53 1.76 -5.89 -9.47
C ASP A 53 0.72 -6.40 -10.48
N CYS A 54 -0.48 -5.83 -10.47
CA CYS A 54 -1.56 -6.25 -11.37
C CYS A 54 -1.38 -5.81 -12.83
N GLU A 55 -0.51 -4.84 -13.11
CA GLU A 55 -0.19 -4.41 -14.46
C GLU A 55 0.62 -5.48 -15.19
N ASP A 56 1.55 -6.13 -14.48
CA ASP A 56 2.36 -7.22 -15.02
C ASP A 56 1.56 -8.51 -15.32
N ILE A 57 0.32 -8.64 -14.84
CA ILE A 57 -0.55 -9.80 -15.07
C ILE A 57 -1.11 -9.76 -16.50
N THR A 58 -0.78 -10.75 -17.31
CA THR A 58 -1.17 -10.83 -18.74
C THR A 58 -2.59 -11.35 -18.96
N GLU A 59 -3.19 -12.02 -17.97
CA GLU A 59 -4.56 -12.47 -18.02
C GLU A 59 -5.55 -11.30 -18.12
N SER A 60 -6.52 -11.42 -19.02
CA SER A 60 -7.51 -10.36 -19.27
C SER A 60 -8.70 -10.36 -18.30
N LYS A 61 -8.78 -11.33 -17.39
CA LYS A 61 -9.91 -11.46 -16.45
C LYS A 61 -9.55 -10.87 -15.10
N SER A 62 -10.51 -10.15 -14.50
CA SER A 62 -10.42 -9.75 -13.09
C SER A 62 -10.45 -10.99 -12.19
N GLY A 63 -9.64 -10.99 -11.14
CA GLY A 63 -9.55 -12.14 -10.24
C GLY A 63 -8.45 -12.01 -9.20
N ILE A 64 -8.25 -13.08 -8.44
CA ILE A 64 -7.19 -13.17 -7.45
C ILE A 64 -5.93 -13.70 -8.13
N TYR A 65 -4.85 -12.94 -7.98
CA TYR A 65 -3.53 -13.27 -8.51
C TYR A 65 -2.47 -13.13 -7.44
N ARG A 66 -1.38 -13.87 -7.58
CA ARG A 66 -0.22 -13.71 -6.71
C ARG A 66 0.78 -12.77 -7.38
N ILE A 67 1.15 -11.72 -6.64
CA ILE A 67 2.16 -10.74 -7.05
C ILE A 67 3.37 -10.78 -6.12
N TYR A 68 4.50 -10.25 -6.59
CA TYR A 68 5.80 -10.35 -5.93
C TYR A 68 6.50 -8.97 -5.90
N PRO A 69 5.98 -8.00 -5.16
CA PRO A 69 6.52 -6.63 -5.17
C PRO A 69 7.96 -6.53 -4.70
N SER A 70 8.39 -7.39 -3.75
CA SER A 70 9.69 -7.30 -3.09
C SER A 70 10.49 -8.58 -3.06
N ASP A 71 9.86 -9.74 -2.90
CA ASP A 71 10.56 -11.03 -2.72
C ASP A 71 9.75 -12.21 -3.28
N ILE A 72 10.39 -13.40 -3.29
CA ILE A 72 9.83 -14.65 -3.82
C ILE A 72 8.60 -15.18 -3.06
N ARG A 73 8.26 -14.64 -1.90
CA ARG A 73 7.07 -15.07 -1.14
C ARG A 73 5.81 -14.52 -1.75
N GLY A 74 5.85 -13.26 -2.16
CA GLY A 74 4.71 -12.56 -2.71
C GLY A 74 3.46 -12.67 -1.84
N PHE A 75 2.35 -12.17 -2.34
CA PHE A 75 1.05 -12.33 -1.71
C PHE A 75 -0.07 -12.29 -2.74
N GLU A 76 -1.24 -12.80 -2.36
CA GLU A 76 -2.44 -12.74 -3.18
C GLU A 76 -3.11 -11.38 -3.04
N THR A 77 -3.62 -10.86 -4.16
CA THR A 77 -4.42 -9.63 -4.25
C THR A 77 -5.48 -9.79 -5.33
N TYR A 78 -6.49 -8.93 -5.32
CA TYR A 78 -7.47 -8.88 -6.40
C TYR A 78 -7.03 -7.87 -7.46
N CYS A 79 -6.90 -8.34 -8.70
CA CYS A 79 -6.62 -7.50 -9.86
C CYS A 79 -7.90 -7.22 -10.64
N GLU A 80 -8.21 -5.95 -10.84
CA GLU A 80 -9.34 -5.48 -11.64
C GLU A 80 -8.88 -5.15 -13.06
N LYS A 81 -9.47 -5.82 -14.05
CA LYS A 81 -9.10 -5.69 -15.47
C LYS A 81 -10.17 -5.01 -16.33
N ASN A 82 -11.35 -4.72 -15.75
CA ASN A 82 -12.50 -4.22 -16.50
C ASN A 82 -12.76 -2.71 -16.31
N ILE A 83 -11.93 -2.02 -15.51
CA ILE A 83 -12.04 -0.57 -15.29
C ILE A 83 -10.97 0.13 -16.12
N GLU A 84 -11.38 1.07 -16.97
CA GLU A 84 -10.50 1.80 -17.90
C GLU A 84 -9.58 0.84 -18.66
N GLU A 85 -8.26 1.04 -18.63
CA GLU A 85 -7.27 0.19 -19.31
C GLU A 85 -6.92 -1.09 -18.52
N GLY A 86 -7.52 -1.29 -17.34
CA GLY A 86 -7.25 -2.45 -16.47
C GLY A 86 -5.95 -2.29 -15.67
N GLY A 87 -5.47 -3.42 -15.10
CA GLY A 87 -4.22 -3.43 -14.34
C GLY A 87 -4.33 -2.94 -12.89
N TRP A 88 -5.54 -2.61 -12.41
CA TRP A 88 -5.73 -2.06 -11.08
C TRP A 88 -5.57 -3.13 -10.00
N LEU A 89 -4.73 -2.84 -9.01
CA LEU A 89 -4.68 -3.60 -7.76
C LEU A 89 -5.73 -3.04 -6.79
N VAL A 90 -6.65 -3.91 -6.35
CA VAL A 90 -7.67 -3.52 -5.37
C VAL A 90 -7.13 -3.77 -3.97
N PHE A 91 -7.01 -2.74 -3.16
CA PHE A 91 -6.58 -2.84 -1.77
C PHE A 91 -7.71 -2.68 -0.75
N GLN A 92 -8.88 -2.21 -1.19
CA GLN A 92 -10.08 -2.07 -0.37
C GLN A 92 -11.33 -2.36 -1.20
N ARG A 93 -12.28 -3.07 -0.62
CA ARG A 93 -13.61 -3.23 -1.20
C ARG A 93 -14.66 -3.24 -0.11
N ARG A 94 -15.74 -2.46 -0.32
CA ARG A 94 -16.97 -2.48 0.46
C ARG A 94 -18.13 -2.73 -0.48
N GLN A 95 -19.09 -3.61 -0.11
CA GLN A 95 -20.17 -3.98 -1.02
C GLN A 95 -21.48 -4.39 -0.35
N ASP A 96 -21.46 -4.94 0.87
CA ASP A 96 -22.65 -5.55 1.49
C ASP A 96 -22.64 -5.51 3.03
N GLY A 97 -21.58 -5.02 3.66
CA GLY A 97 -21.44 -4.95 5.11
C GLY A 97 -21.17 -6.30 5.78
N SER A 98 -20.77 -7.33 5.02
CA SER A 98 -20.44 -8.67 5.55
C SER A 98 -19.19 -8.70 6.43
N VAL A 99 -18.31 -7.71 6.29
CA VAL A 99 -17.07 -7.60 7.07
C VAL A 99 -17.11 -6.37 7.98
N ASP A 100 -16.83 -6.57 9.26
CA ASP A 100 -16.64 -5.46 10.19
C ASP A 100 -15.32 -4.75 9.91
N PHE A 101 -15.38 -3.43 9.67
CA PHE A 101 -14.21 -2.55 9.46
C PHE A 101 -13.86 -1.71 10.70
N TYR A 102 -14.63 -1.78 11.79
CA TYR A 102 -14.27 -1.12 13.05
C TYR A 102 -13.26 -1.95 13.84
N ARG A 103 -12.03 -2.01 13.35
CA ARG A 103 -10.95 -2.91 13.79
C ARG A 103 -9.75 -2.16 14.35
N ASN A 104 -8.86 -2.93 15.01
CA ASN A 104 -7.64 -2.45 15.63
C ASN A 104 -6.49 -2.26 14.61
N TRP A 105 -5.40 -1.69 15.10
CA TRP A 105 -4.18 -1.43 14.31
C TRP A 105 -3.57 -2.70 13.69
N THR A 106 -3.52 -3.79 14.43
CA THR A 106 -2.92 -5.04 13.96
C THR A 106 -3.66 -5.60 12.77
N ASP A 107 -5.00 -5.55 12.80
CA ASP A 107 -5.84 -5.98 11.69
C ASP A 107 -5.59 -5.09 10.45
N TYR A 108 -5.63 -3.77 10.59
CA TYR A 108 -5.35 -2.85 9.49
C TYR A 108 -3.92 -2.95 8.95
N LYS A 109 -2.94 -3.19 9.81
CA LYS A 109 -1.56 -3.43 9.39
C LYS A 109 -1.42 -4.66 8.51
N ASN A 110 -2.06 -5.78 8.90
CA ASN A 110 -1.85 -7.09 8.27
C ASN A 110 -2.86 -7.37 7.14
N GLY A 111 -4.03 -6.74 7.18
CA GLY A 111 -5.16 -7.00 6.29
C GLY A 111 -6.18 -7.96 6.90
N PHE A 112 -7.42 -7.86 6.43
CA PHE A 112 -8.56 -8.67 6.85
C PHE A 112 -9.63 -8.75 5.75
N GLY A 113 -10.60 -9.65 5.93
CA GLY A 113 -11.67 -9.90 4.97
C GLY A 113 -11.31 -10.94 3.92
N ASP A 114 -12.10 -11.01 2.86
CA ASP A 114 -11.96 -11.96 1.76
C ASP A 114 -11.77 -11.22 0.44
N LEU A 115 -10.74 -11.58 -0.33
CA LEU A 115 -10.43 -10.95 -1.63
C LEU A 115 -11.55 -11.10 -2.67
N THR A 116 -12.47 -12.04 -2.49
CA THR A 116 -13.68 -12.20 -3.32
C THR A 116 -14.84 -11.32 -2.86
N GLY A 117 -14.83 -10.87 -1.59
CA GLY A 117 -15.85 -10.07 -0.94
C GLY A 117 -15.34 -8.69 -0.49
N GLU A 118 -15.70 -8.31 0.75
CA GLU A 118 -15.18 -7.12 1.41
C GLU A 118 -13.81 -7.39 2.05
N PHE A 119 -12.88 -6.47 1.88
CA PHE A 119 -11.54 -6.61 2.47
C PHE A 119 -10.78 -5.28 2.57
N TRP A 120 -9.78 -5.30 3.44
CA TRP A 120 -8.65 -4.39 3.48
C TRP A 120 -7.36 -5.19 3.29
N LEU A 121 -6.56 -4.87 2.29
CA LEU A 121 -5.36 -5.65 1.91
C LEU A 121 -4.28 -5.66 3.00
N GLY A 122 -4.21 -4.60 3.79
CA GLY A 122 -3.22 -4.39 4.85
C GLY A 122 -2.24 -3.26 4.53
N ASN A 123 -2.06 -2.34 5.49
CA ASN A 123 -1.19 -1.18 5.32
C ASN A 123 0.27 -1.56 5.02
N SER A 124 0.75 -2.70 5.56
CA SER A 124 2.10 -3.20 5.27
C SER A 124 2.28 -3.58 3.79
N LYS A 125 1.27 -4.22 3.19
CA LYS A 125 1.29 -4.59 1.77
C LYS A 125 1.10 -3.37 0.87
N ILE A 126 0.20 -2.44 1.25
CA ILE A 126 -0.01 -1.18 0.51
C ILE A 126 1.30 -0.36 0.49
N HIS A 127 1.98 -0.24 1.64
CA HIS A 127 3.30 0.38 1.72
C HIS A 127 4.31 -0.34 0.81
N GLU A 128 4.39 -1.66 0.89
CA GLU A 128 5.31 -2.46 0.08
C GLU A 128 5.13 -2.22 -1.41
N ILE A 129 3.89 -2.13 -1.90
CA ILE A 129 3.56 -1.83 -3.28
C ILE A 129 3.99 -0.39 -3.62
N THR A 130 3.46 0.58 -2.89
CA THR A 130 3.59 2.01 -3.23
C THR A 130 5.01 2.58 -3.07
N THR A 131 5.95 1.81 -2.53
CA THR A 131 7.38 2.17 -2.45
C THR A 131 8.19 1.71 -3.65
N LYS A 132 7.62 0.95 -4.57
CA LYS A 132 8.38 0.33 -5.68
C LYS A 132 8.35 1.14 -6.95
N ASP A 133 7.26 1.89 -7.16
CA ASP A 133 7.07 2.71 -8.34
C ASP A 133 6.12 3.87 -8.02
N GLU A 134 5.83 4.72 -9.00
CA GLU A 134 4.82 5.77 -8.89
C GLU A 134 3.44 5.17 -9.17
N TYR A 135 2.52 5.31 -8.20
CA TYR A 135 1.16 4.77 -8.30
C TYR A 135 0.11 5.87 -8.31
N GLU A 136 -0.94 5.61 -9.05
CA GLU A 136 -2.19 6.35 -9.00
C GLU A 136 -3.20 5.66 -8.09
N LEU A 137 -4.10 6.43 -7.51
CA LEU A 137 -5.26 5.91 -6.79
C LEU A 137 -6.53 6.17 -7.61
N TYR A 138 -7.33 5.12 -7.80
CA TYR A 138 -8.66 5.23 -8.39
C TYR A 138 -9.70 4.71 -7.39
N ILE A 139 -10.69 5.52 -7.05
CA ILE A 139 -11.77 5.17 -6.14
C ILE A 139 -13.08 5.20 -6.93
N LEU A 140 -13.66 4.04 -7.19
CA LEU A 140 -14.99 3.90 -7.78
C LEU A 140 -16.02 3.75 -6.67
N MET A 141 -17.06 4.57 -6.70
CA MET A 141 -18.11 4.63 -5.68
C MET A 141 -19.48 4.48 -6.31
N GLU A 142 -20.38 3.79 -5.64
CA GLU A 142 -21.79 3.60 -6.04
C GLU A 142 -22.71 3.91 -4.86
N ASP A 143 -23.79 4.66 -5.12
CA ASP A 143 -24.86 4.91 -4.16
C ASP A 143 -25.96 3.84 -4.25
N LEU A 144 -27.01 3.96 -3.44
CA LEU A 144 -28.15 3.03 -3.44
C LEU A 144 -29.02 3.12 -4.68
N GLU A 145 -29.03 4.26 -5.32
CA GLU A 145 -29.75 4.54 -6.56
C GLU A 145 -29.04 3.97 -7.80
N GLY A 146 -27.79 3.47 -7.62
CA GLY A 146 -26.96 2.92 -8.70
C GLY A 146 -26.17 3.99 -9.45
N GLU A 147 -26.16 5.25 -8.97
CA GLU A 147 -25.27 6.28 -9.53
C GLU A 147 -23.84 5.94 -9.18
N GLN A 148 -22.96 5.97 -10.18
CA GLN A 148 -21.54 5.74 -10.00
C GLN A 148 -20.75 7.02 -10.19
N ARG A 149 -19.80 7.27 -9.29
CA ARG A 149 -18.82 8.34 -9.38
C ARG A 149 -17.44 7.85 -9.03
N TYR A 150 -16.43 8.60 -9.49
CA TYR A 150 -15.04 8.26 -9.21
C TYR A 150 -14.23 9.46 -8.75
N ALA A 151 -13.19 9.15 -8.02
CA ALA A 151 -12.10 10.05 -7.67
C ALA A 151 -10.77 9.40 -8.07
N ARG A 152 -9.94 10.12 -8.83
CA ARG A 152 -8.62 9.67 -9.27
C ARG A 152 -7.56 10.63 -8.75
N TYR A 153 -6.45 10.10 -8.28
CA TYR A 153 -5.30 10.85 -7.79
C TYR A 153 -4.04 10.35 -8.50
N LYS A 154 -3.29 11.29 -9.11
CA LYS A 154 -2.08 10.96 -9.88
C LYS A 154 -0.92 10.47 -9.01
N THR A 155 -0.96 10.78 -7.73
CA THR A 155 0.06 10.35 -6.76
C THR A 155 -0.64 9.65 -5.61
N PHE A 156 -0.19 8.44 -5.30
CA PHE A 156 -0.62 7.69 -4.13
C PHE A 156 0.56 6.93 -3.52
N TYR A 157 0.85 7.23 -2.27
CA TYR A 157 1.92 6.59 -1.51
C TYR A 157 1.50 6.45 -0.06
N VAL A 158 1.85 5.33 0.55
CA VAL A 158 1.64 5.05 1.97
C VAL A 158 3.00 4.79 2.61
N GLY A 159 3.35 5.59 3.62
CA GLY A 159 4.59 5.48 4.36
C GLY A 159 4.73 4.17 5.13
N ASP A 160 5.85 3.96 5.77
CA ASP A 160 6.15 2.77 6.56
C ASP A 160 5.47 2.76 7.95
N VAL A 161 5.70 1.70 8.72
CA VAL A 161 5.16 1.57 10.07
C VAL A 161 5.72 2.60 11.05
N GLN A 162 6.94 3.12 10.85
CA GLN A 162 7.57 4.15 11.65
C GLN A 162 6.87 5.49 11.46
N SER A 163 6.50 5.81 10.22
CA SER A 163 5.67 6.96 9.87
C SER A 163 4.18 6.76 10.20
N LYS A 164 3.82 5.60 10.79
CA LYS A 164 2.42 5.19 11.03
C LYS A 164 1.60 5.14 9.74
N PHE A 165 2.19 4.65 8.66
CA PHE A 165 1.55 4.53 7.36
C PHE A 165 0.98 5.87 6.85
N THR A 166 1.76 6.95 6.96
CA THR A 166 1.35 8.30 6.53
C THR A 166 0.97 8.32 5.05
N LEU A 167 -0.17 8.92 4.73
CA LEU A 167 -0.69 9.07 3.37
C LEU A 167 0.00 10.22 2.64
N GLN A 168 0.36 9.99 1.38
CA GLN A 168 0.66 11.03 0.42
C GLN A 168 -0.23 10.83 -0.80
N VAL A 169 -1.05 11.82 -1.12
CA VAL A 169 -2.00 11.77 -2.22
C VAL A 169 -2.12 13.15 -2.87
N GLY A 170 -2.26 13.19 -4.20
CA GLY A 170 -2.37 14.46 -4.90
C GLY A 170 -2.75 14.31 -6.38
N GLY A 171 -3.01 15.45 -7.03
CA GLY A 171 -3.35 15.48 -8.46
C GLY A 171 -4.75 14.95 -8.76
N TYR A 172 -5.76 15.39 -7.97
CA TYR A 172 -7.16 14.98 -8.10
C TYR A 172 -7.73 15.25 -9.50
N SER A 173 -8.52 14.28 -9.97
CA SER A 173 -9.49 14.39 -11.08
C SER A 173 -10.69 13.49 -10.80
N GLY A 174 -11.82 13.72 -11.48
CA GLY A 174 -13.02 12.89 -11.29
C GLY A 174 -14.28 13.70 -11.10
N ASN A 175 -15.41 13.00 -10.88
CA ASN A 175 -16.75 13.60 -10.76
C ASN A 175 -17.37 13.45 -9.36
N ALA A 176 -16.64 12.82 -8.41
CA ALA A 176 -17.13 12.64 -7.04
C ALA A 176 -16.83 13.82 -6.11
N GLY A 177 -16.03 14.79 -6.53
CA GLY A 177 -15.46 15.82 -5.66
C GLY A 177 -14.26 15.33 -4.86
N ASN A 178 -13.36 16.24 -4.47
CA ASN A 178 -12.10 15.90 -3.80
C ASN A 178 -12.27 15.80 -2.28
N SER A 179 -12.49 14.60 -1.76
CA SER A 179 -12.63 14.36 -0.31
C SER A 179 -11.39 13.70 0.33
N LEU A 180 -10.27 13.55 -0.40
CA LEU A 180 -9.07 12.92 0.16
C LEU A 180 -7.87 13.87 0.23
N ASP A 181 -7.67 14.74 -0.75
CA ASP A 181 -6.50 15.63 -0.85
C ASP A 181 -6.73 17.05 -0.27
N THR A 182 -7.96 17.42 0.13
CA THR A 182 -8.33 18.76 0.59
C THR A 182 -7.81 19.15 1.98
N GLY A 183 -6.68 18.58 2.43
CA GLY A 183 -6.01 18.93 3.68
C GLY A 183 -6.52 18.20 4.92
N SER A 184 -7.52 17.31 4.77
CA SER A 184 -8.05 16.51 5.88
C SER A 184 -7.41 15.14 6.02
N HIS A 185 -6.71 14.64 4.97
CA HIS A 185 -6.14 13.29 4.96
C HIS A 185 -4.71 13.25 4.46
N ASN A 186 -4.38 14.06 3.44
CA ASN A 186 -3.03 14.11 2.91
C ASN A 186 -2.01 14.54 3.97
N GLY A 187 -0.91 13.79 4.07
CA GLY A 187 0.12 13.98 5.09
C GLY A 187 -0.23 13.46 6.48
N GLN A 188 -1.41 12.83 6.67
CA GLN A 188 -1.80 12.33 7.98
C GLN A 188 -1.36 10.88 8.22
N PRO A 189 -0.97 10.52 9.45
CA PRO A 189 -0.76 9.14 9.85
C PRO A 189 -2.09 8.38 9.88
N PHE A 190 -2.03 7.07 9.61
CA PHE A 190 -3.18 6.18 9.76
C PHE A 190 -3.57 6.05 11.24
N SER A 191 -4.86 6.08 11.54
CA SER A 191 -5.41 6.01 12.90
C SER A 191 -6.48 4.93 13.01
N THR A 192 -6.45 4.19 14.12
CA THR A 192 -7.41 3.14 14.48
C THR A 192 -7.95 3.38 15.88
N LEU A 193 -8.97 2.64 16.28
CA LEU A 193 -9.63 2.79 17.59
C LEU A 193 -8.66 2.63 18.81
N ASP A 194 -7.58 1.86 18.64
CA ASP A 194 -6.56 1.56 19.66
C ASP A 194 -5.23 2.31 19.44
N ARG A 195 -5.02 2.90 18.26
CA ARG A 195 -3.83 3.69 17.94
C ARG A 195 -4.24 4.93 17.16
N ASP A 196 -4.58 5.97 17.89
CA ASP A 196 -5.07 7.23 17.35
C ASP A 196 -3.97 8.30 17.32
N SER A 197 -3.83 8.96 16.17
CA SER A 197 -2.98 10.14 15.99
C SER A 197 -3.80 11.42 15.74
N SER A 198 -5.13 11.28 15.76
CA SER A 198 -6.11 12.35 15.62
C SER A 198 -6.76 12.68 16.98
N SER A 199 -7.78 13.50 16.99
CA SER A 199 -8.51 13.86 18.21
C SER A 199 -9.70 12.93 18.45
N ASN A 200 -9.48 11.64 18.67
CA ASN A 200 -10.50 10.61 18.92
C ASN A 200 -11.41 10.28 17.72
N CYS A 201 -10.96 10.61 16.49
CA CYS A 201 -11.75 10.40 15.27
C CYS A 201 -12.15 8.95 15.02
N PRO A 202 -11.27 7.93 15.16
CA PRO A 202 -11.66 6.53 14.94
C PRO A 202 -12.80 6.06 15.84
N LYS A 203 -12.80 6.47 17.11
CA LYS A 203 -13.86 6.09 18.05
C LYS A 203 -15.16 6.85 17.80
N GLN A 204 -15.07 8.12 17.43
CA GLN A 204 -16.21 8.97 17.15
C GLN A 204 -16.93 8.54 15.88
N TYR A 205 -16.17 8.26 14.80
CA TYR A 205 -16.69 7.99 13.46
C TYR A 205 -16.61 6.52 13.03
N LYS A 206 -16.36 5.62 14.00
CA LYS A 206 -16.48 4.17 13.83
C LYS A 206 -15.72 3.58 12.62
N GLY A 207 -14.57 4.17 12.31
CA GLY A 207 -13.71 3.74 11.22
C GLY A 207 -12.24 3.75 11.60
N ALA A 208 -11.39 3.52 10.60
CA ALA A 208 -9.96 3.69 10.67
C ALA A 208 -9.49 4.31 9.36
N TRP A 209 -8.77 5.42 9.43
CA TRP A 209 -8.43 6.21 8.25
C TRP A 209 -7.25 7.13 8.54
N TRP A 210 -6.84 7.91 7.55
CA TRP A 210 -5.86 8.99 7.71
C TRP A 210 -6.55 10.26 8.23
N TYR A 211 -7.01 10.23 9.46
CA TYR A 211 -7.75 11.33 10.09
C TYR A 211 -6.84 12.48 10.52
N LYS A 212 -7.33 13.71 10.33
CA LYS A 212 -6.74 14.95 10.91
C LYS A 212 -7.68 15.50 12.00
N ASN A 213 -8.75 16.23 11.57
CA ASN A 213 -9.70 16.90 12.47
C ASN A 213 -11.14 16.88 11.88
N CYS A 214 -11.76 15.87 11.57
CA CYS A 214 -11.49 14.47 11.46
C CYS A 214 -11.38 14.06 9.99
N HIS A 215 -12.47 14.19 9.17
CA HIS A 215 -12.46 13.65 7.80
C HIS A 215 -13.42 14.37 6.85
N ASN A 216 -13.11 14.27 5.55
CA ASN A 216 -14.01 14.51 4.42
C ASN A 216 -14.35 13.21 3.68
N SER A 217 -13.64 12.12 4.00
CA SER A 217 -13.98 10.76 3.57
C SER A 217 -13.75 9.77 4.69
N ASN A 218 -14.64 8.77 4.81
CA ASN A 218 -14.56 7.72 5.84
C ASN A 218 -14.92 6.35 5.22
N LEU A 219 -14.13 5.92 4.23
CA LEU A 219 -14.45 4.72 3.45
C LEU A 219 -14.36 3.41 4.26
N ASN A 220 -13.72 3.44 5.42
CA ASN A 220 -13.71 2.34 6.41
C ASN A 220 -14.77 2.49 7.51
N GLY A 221 -15.73 3.40 7.38
CA GLY A 221 -16.83 3.58 8.32
C GLY A 221 -17.84 2.43 8.32
N LEU A 222 -18.88 2.57 9.15
CA LEU A 222 -19.96 1.59 9.24
C LEU A 222 -20.73 1.46 7.92
N TYR A 223 -21.15 0.25 7.60
CA TYR A 223 -22.04 -0.01 6.47
C TYR A 223 -23.49 0.28 6.88
N LEU A 224 -23.96 1.52 6.62
CA LEU A 224 -25.28 2.00 7.07
C LEU A 224 -26.34 2.00 5.97
N ASN A 225 -25.95 1.61 4.75
CA ASN A 225 -26.87 1.39 3.63
C ASN A 225 -27.75 2.60 3.30
N GLY A 226 -27.15 3.70 2.88
CA GLY A 226 -27.81 4.93 2.44
C GLY A 226 -27.96 5.99 3.53
N SER A 227 -29.07 6.72 3.51
CA SER A 227 -29.34 7.81 4.47
C SER A 227 -29.45 7.31 5.90
N HIS A 228 -28.77 7.96 6.85
CA HIS A 228 -28.76 7.58 8.25
C HIS A 228 -28.82 8.80 9.19
N LYS A 229 -29.20 8.55 10.46
CA LYS A 229 -29.37 9.61 11.47
C LYS A 229 -28.11 9.97 12.23
N SER A 230 -27.20 9.02 12.37
CA SER A 230 -25.89 9.28 12.98
C SER A 230 -25.07 10.23 12.10
N PHE A 231 -24.13 10.94 12.69
CA PHE A 231 -23.36 11.94 11.94
C PHE A 231 -21.97 11.39 11.62
N ALA A 232 -21.67 11.32 10.32
CA ALA A 232 -20.33 11.13 9.80
C ALA A 232 -19.63 9.80 10.19
N ASP A 233 -20.39 8.73 10.50
CA ASP A 233 -19.85 7.43 10.94
C ASP A 233 -20.06 6.29 9.92
N GLY A 234 -20.65 6.61 8.76
CA GLY A 234 -20.87 5.67 7.66
C GLY A 234 -19.68 5.60 6.68
N ILE A 235 -19.90 4.91 5.55
CA ILE A 235 -19.03 4.92 4.39
C ILE A 235 -19.27 6.21 3.63
N GLU A 236 -18.48 7.23 3.85
CA GLU A 236 -18.80 8.59 3.42
C GLU A 236 -17.78 9.18 2.46
N TRP A 237 -18.33 9.96 1.51
CA TRP A 237 -17.60 10.85 0.61
C TRP A 237 -18.28 12.22 0.62
N GLN A 238 -17.79 13.12 1.46
CA GLN A 238 -18.45 14.38 1.82
C GLN A 238 -18.82 15.25 0.61
N HIS A 239 -17.92 15.36 -0.38
CA HIS A 239 -18.13 16.21 -1.55
C HIS A 239 -19.14 15.63 -2.57
N TRP A 240 -19.64 14.40 -2.33
CA TRP A 240 -20.72 13.81 -3.15
C TRP A 240 -22.05 13.72 -2.40
N LYS A 241 -22.08 13.00 -1.28
CA LYS A 241 -23.33 12.68 -0.56
C LYS A 241 -23.41 13.29 0.84
N GLY A 242 -22.39 14.06 1.30
CA GLY A 242 -22.37 14.65 2.64
C GLY A 242 -22.02 13.65 3.73
N TYR A 243 -22.46 13.95 4.97
CA TYR A 243 -22.11 13.19 6.19
C TYR A 243 -23.25 12.34 6.77
N ASN A 244 -24.38 12.27 6.12
CA ASN A 244 -25.54 11.50 6.56
C ASN A 244 -25.99 10.49 5.51
N TYR A 245 -25.07 10.08 4.65
CA TYR A 245 -25.32 9.08 3.61
C TYR A 245 -24.13 8.12 3.48
N SER A 246 -24.38 6.85 3.79
CA SER A 246 -23.40 5.77 3.61
C SER A 246 -23.50 5.17 2.22
N LEU A 247 -22.39 5.15 1.48
CA LEU A 247 -22.30 4.58 0.14
C LEU A 247 -22.64 3.08 0.16
N LYS A 248 -23.16 2.59 -0.95
CA LYS A 248 -23.51 1.18 -1.15
C LYS A 248 -22.28 0.34 -1.44
N ARG A 249 -21.41 0.82 -2.33
CA ARG A 249 -20.20 0.11 -2.75
C ARG A 249 -19.07 1.07 -3.03
N HIS A 250 -17.85 0.59 -2.82
CA HIS A 250 -16.65 1.21 -3.39
C HIS A 250 -15.47 0.22 -3.45
N LYS A 251 -14.57 0.52 -4.34
CA LYS A 251 -13.28 -0.16 -4.46
C LYS A 251 -12.24 0.78 -5.07
#